data_784172d15d275caa8de01889d5319780
#
_entry.id   784172d15d275caa8de01889d5319780
#
_cell.length_a   1.000
_cell.length_b   1.000
_cell.length_c   1.000
_cell.angle_alpha   90.00
_cell.angle_beta   90.00
_cell.angle_gamma   90.00
#
_symmetry.space_group_name_H-M   'P 1'
#
loop_
_entity.id
_entity.type
_entity.pdbx_description
1 polymer ?
#
loop_
_entity_poly.entity_id
_entity_poly.type
_entity_poly.pdbx_seq_one_letter_code
_entity_poly.pdbx_strand_id
1 'polypeptide(L)'
;YRYSRFSENYDTLFYGFSRGYGTWFQGEVAGNYAGPFNSNARIQKVGLTLTPLENLNIGALFFDFDTIDHSLGNADGNEIDLYAEWGVTENLMVMPLIGLYQPDKSAEQGGFQIGNDDKNLYSQVVFATFF
;
A
#
# COMPACT_ATOMS: atom_id res chain seq x y z
N TYR A 1 -1.51 -9.75 10.73
CA TYR A 1 -0.43 -10.13 9.82
C TYR A 1 -0.99 -10.78 8.56
N ARG A 2 -0.42 -10.45 7.40
CA ARG A 2 -0.73 -11.08 6.12
C ARG A 2 0.59 -11.35 5.36
N TYR A 3 0.68 -12.54 4.79
CA TYR A 3 1.69 -12.88 3.81
C TYR A 3 1.02 -13.15 2.46
N SER A 4 1.53 -12.55 1.39
CA SER A 4 1.06 -12.74 0.02
C SER A 4 2.25 -13.11 -0.87
N ARG A 5 2.06 -14.07 -1.77
CA ARG A 5 3.06 -14.45 -2.76
C ARG A 5 2.42 -14.54 -4.14
N PHE A 6 2.97 -13.81 -5.09
CA PHE A 6 2.56 -13.79 -6.48
C PHE A 6 3.73 -14.33 -7.32
N SER A 7 3.51 -15.45 -8.00
CA SER A 7 4.54 -16.03 -8.86
C SER A 7 4.96 -15.08 -9.98
N GLU A 8 6.06 -15.37 -10.62
CA GLU A 8 6.68 -14.54 -11.67
C GLU A 8 5.76 -14.36 -12.89
N ASN A 9 4.88 -15.33 -13.12
CA ASN A 9 3.93 -15.34 -14.25
C ASN A 9 2.48 -15.22 -13.78
N TYR A 10 2.24 -14.74 -12.55
CA TYR A 10 0.88 -14.52 -12.06
C TYR A 10 0.23 -13.37 -12.81
N ASP A 11 -0.91 -13.64 -13.43
CA ASP A 11 -1.75 -12.63 -14.09
C ASP A 11 -2.97 -12.35 -13.22
N THR A 12 -3.10 -11.10 -12.82
CA THR A 12 -4.26 -10.64 -12.07
C THR A 12 -5.32 -10.15 -13.04
N LEU A 13 -6.29 -11.00 -13.35
CA LEU A 13 -7.40 -10.65 -14.24
C LEU A 13 -8.22 -9.45 -13.76
N PHE A 14 -8.28 -9.26 -12.42
CA PHE A 14 -8.99 -8.15 -11.79
C PHE A 14 -8.18 -7.66 -10.58
N TYR A 15 -7.97 -6.35 -10.50
CA TYR A 15 -7.36 -5.71 -9.33
C TYR A 15 -7.94 -4.29 -9.15
N GLY A 16 -7.63 -3.63 -8.04
CA GLY A 16 -8.05 -2.26 -7.78
C GLY A 16 -9.34 -2.15 -6.95
N PHE A 17 -9.81 -3.25 -6.39
CA PHE A 17 -10.97 -3.23 -5.48
C PHE A 17 -10.50 -3.05 -4.05
N SER A 18 -10.36 -1.80 -3.61
CA SER A 18 -10.12 -1.45 -2.22
C SER A 18 -11.43 -1.02 -1.56
N ARG A 19 -11.66 -1.48 -0.32
CA ARG A 19 -12.80 -1.09 0.52
C ARG A 19 -12.35 -0.39 1.80
N GLY A 20 -11.26 0.31 1.75
CA GLY A 20 -10.64 0.96 2.89
C GLY A 20 -9.18 0.61 3.03
N TYR A 21 -8.47 1.37 3.82
CA TYR A 21 -7.05 1.22 4.03
C TYR A 21 -6.72 -0.11 4.71
N GLY A 22 -5.53 -0.63 4.42
CA GLY A 22 -5.09 -1.91 4.95
C GLY A 22 -5.73 -3.14 4.33
N THR A 23 -6.72 -2.99 3.46
CA THR A 23 -7.28 -4.09 2.68
C THR A 23 -6.44 -4.39 1.45
N TRP A 24 -5.71 -3.40 0.94
CA TRP A 24 -4.80 -3.52 -0.18
C TRP A 24 -3.52 -4.24 0.22
N PHE A 25 -3.09 -5.21 -0.54
CA PHE A 25 -1.93 -6.03 -0.20
C PHE A 25 -0.64 -5.62 -0.91
N GLN A 26 -0.72 -4.58 -1.73
CA GLN A 26 0.40 -4.10 -2.56
C GLN A 26 1.06 -2.82 -2.01
N GLY A 27 0.63 -2.33 -0.84
CA GLY A 27 1.03 -1.03 -0.29
C GLY A 27 0.17 0.12 -0.81
N GLU A 28 -0.07 1.10 0.02
CA GLU A 28 -0.88 2.28 -0.31
C GLU A 28 -0.07 3.32 -1.10
N VAL A 29 1.22 3.46 -0.78
CA VAL A 29 2.15 4.38 -1.45
C VAL A 29 2.89 3.68 -2.58
N ALA A 30 3.48 2.52 -2.32
CA ALA A 30 4.24 1.75 -3.30
C ALA A 30 3.41 1.45 -4.56
N GLY A 31 2.13 1.12 -4.39
CA GLY A 31 1.21 0.90 -5.50
C GLY A 31 1.02 2.12 -6.41
N ASN A 32 1.18 3.34 -5.89
CA ASN A 32 1.12 4.57 -6.66
C ASN A 32 2.43 4.93 -7.36
N TYR A 33 3.58 4.67 -6.72
CA TYR A 33 4.89 5.07 -7.24
C TYR A 33 5.57 4.02 -8.11
N ALA A 34 5.42 2.74 -7.76
CA ALA A 34 6.10 1.65 -8.44
C ALA A 34 5.14 0.75 -9.22
N GLY A 35 3.85 1.03 -9.16
CA GLY A 35 2.81 0.23 -9.79
C GLY A 35 2.40 -0.99 -8.96
N PRO A 36 1.44 -1.75 -9.43
CA PRO A 36 0.90 -2.88 -8.68
C PRO A 36 1.92 -4.02 -8.61
N PHE A 37 2.30 -4.39 -7.38
CA PHE A 37 3.12 -5.57 -7.10
C PHE A 37 2.27 -6.84 -7.13
N ASN A 38 1.69 -7.15 -8.28
CA ASN A 38 0.74 -8.24 -8.46
C ASN A 38 1.31 -9.45 -9.21
N SER A 39 2.61 -9.46 -9.45
CA SER A 39 3.37 -10.60 -9.94
C SER A 39 4.81 -10.50 -9.45
N ASN A 40 5.56 -11.60 -9.44
CA ASN A 40 6.96 -11.66 -9.06
C ASN A 40 7.27 -11.06 -7.67
N ALA A 41 6.35 -11.18 -6.72
CA ALA A 41 6.47 -10.50 -5.42
C ALA A 41 6.07 -11.38 -4.24
N ARG A 42 6.75 -11.17 -3.12
CA ARG A 42 6.35 -11.57 -1.78
C ARG A 42 6.08 -10.30 -0.98
N ILE A 43 4.95 -10.26 -0.28
CA ILE A 43 4.56 -9.09 0.50
C ILE A 43 4.19 -9.55 1.89
N GLN A 44 4.87 -9.01 2.89
CA GLN A 44 4.52 -9.16 4.29
C GLN A 44 3.85 -7.87 4.76
N LYS A 45 2.68 -7.99 5.37
CA LYS A 45 1.96 -6.85 5.96
C LYS A 45 1.69 -7.10 7.42
N VAL A 46 2.04 -6.12 8.25
CA VAL A 46 1.62 -6.02 9.65
C VAL A 46 0.73 -4.79 9.78
N GLY A 47 -0.40 -4.92 10.44
CA GLY A 47 -1.31 -3.81 10.69
C GLY A 47 -1.84 -3.82 12.11
N LEU A 48 -2.03 -2.62 12.65
CA LEU A 48 -2.71 -2.36 13.90
C LEU A 48 -3.83 -1.35 13.64
N THR A 49 -5.04 -1.67 14.10
CA THR A 49 -6.18 -0.75 14.06
C THR A 49 -6.75 -0.59 15.46
N LEU A 50 -7.07 0.63 15.83
CA LEU A 50 -7.73 1.02 17.06
C LEU A 50 -9.04 1.72 16.72
N THR A 51 -10.07 1.48 17.51
CA THR A 51 -11.39 2.13 17.38
C THR A 51 -11.64 2.97 18.62
N PRO A 52 -11.04 4.19 18.71
CA PRO A 52 -11.18 5.04 19.90
C PRO A 52 -12.60 5.60 20.07
N LEU A 53 -13.36 5.69 18.99
CA LEU A 53 -14.78 6.09 18.98
C LEU A 53 -15.55 5.15 18.05
N GLU A 54 -16.87 5.03 18.26
CA GLU A 54 -17.73 4.15 17.44
C GLU A 54 -17.67 4.47 15.93
N ASN A 55 -17.43 5.74 15.60
CA ASN A 55 -17.36 6.22 14.22
C ASN A 55 -15.94 6.56 13.75
N LEU A 56 -14.89 6.17 14.49
CA LEU A 56 -13.50 6.49 14.16
C LEU A 56 -12.60 5.26 14.33
N ASN A 57 -12.00 4.83 13.24
CA ASN A 57 -10.87 3.91 13.22
C ASN A 57 -9.59 4.68 12.92
N ILE A 58 -8.52 4.36 13.63
CA ILE A 58 -7.17 4.83 13.31
C ILE A 58 -6.26 3.61 13.17
N GLY A 59 -5.32 3.65 12.24
CA GLY A 59 -4.47 2.50 12.01
C GLY A 59 -3.07 2.86 11.54
N ALA A 60 -2.19 1.88 11.74
CA ALA A 60 -0.85 1.87 11.18
C ALA A 60 -0.62 0.56 10.41
N LEU A 61 0.02 0.66 9.26
CA LEU A 61 0.39 -0.47 8.43
C LEU A 61 1.89 -0.44 8.19
N PHE A 62 2.49 -1.62 8.13
CA PHE A 62 3.85 -1.82 7.68
C PHE A 62 3.83 -2.88 6.59
N PHE A 63 4.49 -2.59 5.48
CA PHE A 63 4.69 -3.53 4.38
C PHE A 63 6.18 -3.75 4.16
N ASP A 64 6.52 -4.99 3.85
CA ASP A 64 7.83 -5.42 3.40
C ASP A 64 7.66 -6.13 2.07
N PHE A 65 8.34 -5.64 1.04
CA PHE A 65 8.26 -6.10 -0.33
C PHE A 65 9.56 -6.81 -0.71
N ASP A 66 9.45 -8.00 -1.28
CA ASP A 66 10.58 -8.81 -1.72
C ASP A 66 10.29 -9.41 -3.10
N THR A 67 11.21 -9.26 -4.02
CA THR A 67 11.12 -9.80 -5.39
C THR A 67 11.52 -11.26 -5.41
N ILE A 68 10.79 -12.10 -6.13
CA ILE A 68 11.09 -13.54 -6.24
C ILE A 68 12.23 -13.78 -7.23
N ASP A 69 12.14 -13.19 -8.42
CA ASP A 69 13.16 -13.27 -9.47
C ASP A 69 13.65 -11.87 -9.84
N HIS A 70 14.83 -11.51 -9.35
CA HIS A 70 15.45 -10.21 -9.58
C HIS A 70 15.94 -10.01 -11.03
N SER A 71 15.95 -11.03 -11.85
CA SER A 71 16.27 -10.89 -13.28
C SER A 71 15.16 -10.18 -14.07
N LEU A 72 13.95 -10.13 -13.51
CA LEU A 72 12.77 -9.48 -14.10
C LEU A 72 12.53 -8.06 -13.59
N GLY A 73 13.42 -7.55 -12.74
CA GLY A 73 13.32 -6.24 -12.07
C GLY A 73 13.37 -6.36 -10.56
N ASN A 74 13.31 -5.24 -9.85
CA ASN A 74 13.42 -5.20 -8.41
C ASN A 74 12.29 -4.35 -7.80
N ALA A 75 11.47 -4.97 -6.96
CA ALA A 75 10.39 -4.34 -6.19
C ALA A 75 10.68 -4.33 -4.69
N ASP A 76 11.92 -4.67 -4.28
CA ASP A 76 12.31 -4.71 -2.88
C ASP A 76 12.19 -3.33 -2.25
N GLY A 77 11.71 -3.29 -1.02
CA GLY A 77 11.51 -2.06 -0.28
C GLY A 77 10.56 -2.25 0.89
N ASN A 78 10.27 -1.16 1.55
CA ASN A 78 9.33 -1.17 2.67
C ASN A 78 8.45 0.09 2.70
N GLU A 79 7.33 -0.02 3.41
CA GLU A 79 6.35 1.07 3.52
C GLU A 79 5.75 1.10 4.91
N ILE A 80 5.54 2.31 5.39
CA ILE A 80 4.78 2.58 6.60
C ILE A 80 3.65 3.56 6.29
N ASP A 81 2.42 3.21 6.70
CA ASP A 81 1.25 4.06 6.54
C ASP A 81 0.60 4.33 7.88
N LEU A 82 0.10 5.56 8.03
CA LEU A 82 -0.82 5.95 9.10
C LEU A 82 -2.11 6.44 8.45
N TYR A 83 -3.25 5.98 8.95
CA TYR A 83 -4.55 6.34 8.39
C TYR A 83 -5.62 6.51 9.45
N ALA A 84 -6.70 7.18 9.08
CA ALA A 84 -7.94 7.14 9.81
C ALA A 84 -9.14 6.91 8.87
N GLU A 85 -10.21 6.34 9.40
CA GLU A 85 -11.51 6.20 8.76
C GLU A 85 -12.54 6.80 9.73
N TRP A 86 -13.07 7.98 9.38
CA TRP A 86 -13.95 8.74 10.25
C TRP A 86 -15.32 8.94 9.60
N GLY A 87 -16.34 8.32 10.17
CA GLY A 87 -17.74 8.60 9.88
C GLY A 87 -18.16 9.93 10.49
N VAL A 88 -18.06 11.02 9.73
CA VAL A 88 -18.42 12.37 10.21
C VAL A 88 -19.92 12.52 10.39
N THR A 89 -20.70 11.94 9.47
CA THR A 89 -22.15 11.81 9.53
C THR A 89 -22.57 10.43 9.00
N GLU A 90 -23.84 10.10 9.04
CA GLU A 90 -24.40 8.86 8.46
C GLU A 90 -24.12 8.74 6.96
N ASN A 91 -23.93 9.87 6.28
CA ASN A 91 -23.76 9.95 4.83
C ASN A 91 -22.36 10.39 4.39
N LEU A 92 -21.44 10.70 5.31
CA LEU A 92 -20.11 11.19 4.99
C LEU A 92 -19.02 10.49 5.81
N MET A 93 -18.08 9.86 5.10
CA MET A 93 -16.84 9.33 5.66
C MET A 93 -15.66 10.13 5.12
N VAL A 94 -14.70 10.44 6.00
CA VAL A 94 -13.43 11.09 5.67
C VAL A 94 -12.29 10.15 6.04
N MET A 95 -11.41 9.88 5.07
CA MET A 95 -10.33 8.91 5.21
C MET A 95 -8.99 9.55 4.83
N PRO A 96 -8.29 10.20 5.78
CA PRO A 96 -6.92 10.65 5.57
C PRO A 96 -5.93 9.49 5.66
N LEU A 97 -4.86 9.58 4.86
CA LEU A 97 -3.71 8.70 4.91
C LEU A 97 -2.43 9.52 4.72
N ILE A 98 -1.39 9.16 5.43
CA ILE A 98 -0.02 9.57 5.18
C ILE A 98 0.84 8.31 5.15
N GLY A 99 1.67 8.16 4.14
CA GLY A 99 2.52 6.99 3.96
C GLY A 99 3.92 7.36 3.52
N LEU A 100 4.85 6.49 3.85
CA LEU A 100 6.27 6.62 3.53
C LEU A 100 6.75 5.30 2.92
N TYR A 101 7.05 5.33 1.64
CA TYR A 101 7.62 4.21 0.90
C TYR A 101 9.11 4.41 0.65
N GLN A 102 9.92 3.39 0.91
CA GLN A 102 11.35 3.34 0.67
C GLN A 102 11.66 2.18 -0.27
N PRO A 103 11.94 2.42 -1.55
CA PRO A 103 12.49 1.40 -2.44
C PRO A 103 13.95 1.11 -2.10
N ASP A 104 14.42 -0.11 -2.33
CA ASP A 104 15.82 -0.51 -2.11
C ASP A 104 16.70 -0.21 -3.32
N LYS A 105 16.10 0.05 -4.50
CA LYS A 105 16.79 0.32 -5.75
C LYS A 105 16.19 1.50 -6.48
N SER A 106 17.06 2.33 -7.08
CA SER A 106 16.64 3.35 -8.03
C SER A 106 16.21 2.72 -9.37
N ALA A 107 15.50 3.49 -10.21
CA ALA A 107 15.15 3.07 -11.57
C ALA A 107 16.41 2.69 -12.40
N GLU A 108 17.53 3.42 -12.24
CA GLU A 108 18.80 3.12 -12.90
C GLU A 108 19.42 1.81 -12.43
N GLN A 109 19.12 1.37 -11.23
CA GLN A 109 19.57 0.11 -10.64
C GLN A 109 18.60 -1.06 -10.89
N GLY A 110 17.54 -0.84 -11.68
CA GLY A 110 16.53 -1.83 -12.02
C GLY A 110 15.33 -1.86 -11.07
N GLY A 111 15.15 -0.84 -10.25
CA GLY A 111 13.93 -0.65 -9.45
C GLY A 111 12.70 -0.37 -10.31
N PHE A 112 11.52 -0.73 -9.83
CA PHE A 112 10.26 -0.49 -10.55
C PHE A 112 9.74 0.93 -10.41
N GLN A 113 10.11 1.65 -9.35
CA GLN A 113 9.66 3.03 -9.18
C GLN A 113 10.33 3.97 -10.20
N ILE A 114 9.69 5.09 -10.44
CA ILE A 114 10.23 6.17 -11.27
C ILE A 114 11.16 7.03 -10.40
N GLY A 115 12.46 7.10 -10.75
CA GLY A 115 13.43 7.99 -10.09
C GLY A 115 14.47 7.25 -9.24
N ASN A 116 14.86 7.91 -8.14
CA ASN A 116 15.90 7.41 -7.23
C ASN A 116 15.33 6.42 -6.19
N ASP A 117 16.17 6.02 -5.24
CA ASP A 117 15.85 5.16 -4.11
C ASP A 117 15.57 5.93 -2.80
N ASP A 118 15.32 7.25 -2.90
CA ASP A 118 14.93 8.06 -1.75
C ASP A 118 13.52 7.70 -1.25
N LYS A 119 13.25 8.12 -0.01
CA LYS A 119 11.93 7.95 0.61
C LYS A 119 10.86 8.77 -0.11
N ASN A 120 9.78 8.12 -0.48
CA ASN A 120 8.62 8.76 -1.09
C ASN A 120 7.56 9.02 -0.03
N LEU A 121 7.32 10.30 0.27
CA LEU A 121 6.23 10.73 1.16
C LEU A 121 4.97 10.95 0.34
N TYR A 122 3.89 10.33 0.76
CA TYR A 122 2.57 10.45 0.15
C TYR A 122 1.52 10.84 1.17
N SER A 123 0.57 11.68 0.77
CA SER A 123 -0.61 11.95 1.57
C SER A 123 -1.86 11.98 0.70
N GLN A 124 -2.96 11.47 1.24
CA GLN A 124 -4.25 11.39 0.57
C GLN A 124 -5.37 11.67 1.57
N VAL A 125 -6.43 12.30 1.11
CA VAL A 125 -7.70 12.37 1.83
C VAL A 125 -8.81 11.95 0.89
N VAL A 126 -9.56 10.92 1.27
CA VAL A 126 -10.72 10.45 0.53
C VAL A 126 -11.99 10.90 1.27
N PHE A 127 -12.93 11.46 0.51
CA PHE A 127 -14.28 11.77 0.98
C PHE A 127 -15.24 10.80 0.30
N ALA A 128 -15.91 9.97 1.07
CA ALA A 128 -16.93 9.06 0.56
C ALA A 128 -18.32 9.50 1.04
N THR A 129 -19.24 9.70 0.09
CA THR A 129 -20.62 10.05 0.36
C THR A 129 -21.55 8.91 -0.04
N PHE A 130 -22.57 8.66 0.77
CA PHE A 130 -23.57 7.61 0.59
C PHE A 130 -24.96 8.26 0.46
N PHE A 131 -25.76 7.81 -0.50
CA PHE A 131 -27.10 8.32 -0.78
C PHE A 131 -28.14 7.22 -0.66
#